data_5aa3b9ee02691a0f8412f2ecd115d6bd
#
_entry.id   5aa3b9ee02691a0f8412f2ecd115d6bd
#
_cell.length_a   1.000
_cell.length_b   1.000
_cell.length_c   1.000
_cell.angle_alpha   90.00
_cell.angle_beta   90.00
_cell.angle_gamma   90.00
#
_symmetry.space_group_name_H-M   'P 1'
#
loop_
_entity.id
_entity.type
_entity.pdbx_description
1 polymer ?
#
loop_
_entity_poly.entity_id
_entity_poly.type
_entity_poly.pdbx_seq_one_letter_code
_entity_poly.pdbx_strand_id
1 'polypeptide(L)'
;MAAEGGEFAGATQGGAVTRKRVVVAGLGDSGILTAIRLAPHAVVVGISAKPALVSGQELGLRLSRPDDWARDYVIGFDRFRGLDGVRTVQGTLTGVDPVAHRVFLERDDGASGTEDYDALVISTGVTNGFWRRPTLQSAADVDADLRAAHDRIARAESVVVIGGGAAAVSSAANVARTWPGKRVDLYHPGERPLPSHHPRVWSHVKRRLRDFGVNVHGGHRAVVPDGFACDEITSGTVQWSTGQPPASADAVLWAIGRVTPNTGWLPSDMTDDNGFVRVTPDLRVPGRPGVFAVGDVAATDPLRSSARNRADGLLAHNIRADFAGQPLRSYRAPKRRWGSVLGPQPDGLEVFAPSGRAFRFPAWSVDRVLQPLIVRRGIYRGIRD
;
A
#
# COMPACT_ATOMS: atom_id res chain seq x y z
N MET A 1 -23.67 47.85 -62.97
CA MET A 1 -23.15 46.47 -63.22
C MET A 1 -22.68 45.90 -61.88
N ALA A 2 -23.37 44.87 -61.42
CA ALA A 2 -23.18 44.22 -60.10
C ALA A 2 -21.97 43.35 -60.12
N ALA A 3 -21.25 43.29 -58.98
CA ALA A 3 -20.29 42.26 -58.69
C ALA A 3 -20.72 41.61 -57.38
N GLU A 4 -21.07 40.33 -57.44
CA GLU A 4 -21.49 39.49 -56.32
C GLU A 4 -20.34 39.16 -55.45
N GLY A 5 -20.45 39.37 -54.11
CA GLY A 5 -19.58 38.94 -53.12
C GLY A 5 -19.94 37.52 -52.58
N GLY A 6 -19.11 36.53 -52.83
CA GLY A 6 -19.29 35.19 -52.30
C GLY A 6 -18.87 35.14 -50.85
N GLU A 7 -19.81 34.79 -50.00
CA GLU A 7 -19.67 34.52 -48.57
C GLU A 7 -19.09 33.11 -48.39
N PHE A 8 -17.84 33.00 -47.94
CA PHE A 8 -17.27 31.74 -47.47
C PHE A 8 -17.52 31.62 -45.96
N ALA A 9 -18.62 30.98 -45.61
CA ALA A 9 -18.87 30.53 -44.26
C ALA A 9 -18.05 29.25 -43.97
N GLY A 10 -16.85 29.42 -43.45
CA GLY A 10 -16.05 28.34 -42.88
C GLY A 10 -16.50 28.02 -41.46
N ALA A 11 -17.49 27.16 -41.30
CA ALA A 11 -17.84 26.60 -40.00
C ALA A 11 -16.75 25.61 -39.55
N THR A 12 -15.83 26.06 -38.72
CA THR A 12 -14.96 25.19 -37.94
C THR A 12 -15.82 24.48 -36.90
N GLN A 13 -16.24 23.24 -37.20
CA GLN A 13 -16.75 22.32 -36.20
C GLN A 13 -15.60 21.98 -35.24
N GLY A 14 -15.55 22.67 -34.14
CA GLY A 14 -14.74 22.29 -32.98
C GLY A 14 -15.26 20.98 -32.42
N GLY A 15 -14.77 19.86 -32.93
CA GLY A 15 -15.04 18.54 -32.36
C GLY A 15 -14.62 18.56 -30.88
N ALA A 16 -15.60 18.39 -29.98
CA ALA A 16 -15.32 18.22 -28.55
C ALA A 16 -14.35 17.05 -28.40
N VAL A 17 -13.10 17.31 -28.03
CA VAL A 17 -12.13 16.27 -27.76
C VAL A 17 -12.65 15.47 -26.55
N THR A 18 -13.21 14.30 -26.82
CA THR A 18 -13.71 13.41 -25.76
C THR A 18 -12.53 13.02 -24.88
N ARG A 19 -12.58 13.44 -23.62
CA ARG A 19 -11.52 13.12 -22.66
C ARG A 19 -11.44 11.60 -22.47
N LYS A 20 -10.24 11.05 -22.55
CA LYS A 20 -9.96 9.63 -22.33
C LYS A 20 -10.39 9.20 -20.92
N ARG A 21 -10.95 8.00 -20.81
CA ARG A 21 -11.40 7.40 -19.54
C ARG A 21 -10.33 6.49 -18.98
N VAL A 22 -9.98 6.69 -17.71
CA VAL A 22 -9.05 5.84 -16.97
C VAL A 22 -9.76 5.21 -15.79
N VAL A 23 -9.75 3.89 -15.71
CA VAL A 23 -10.19 3.15 -14.53
C VAL A 23 -8.98 2.82 -13.67
N VAL A 24 -9.01 3.19 -12.38
CA VAL A 24 -8.00 2.84 -11.38
C VAL A 24 -8.58 1.78 -10.45
N ALA A 25 -8.17 0.53 -10.69
CA ALA A 25 -8.59 -0.64 -9.93
C ALA A 25 -7.77 -0.77 -8.65
N GLY A 26 -8.32 -0.30 -7.53
CA GLY A 26 -7.68 -0.22 -6.23
C GLY A 26 -7.20 1.20 -5.88
N LEU A 27 -7.84 1.84 -4.89
CA LEU A 27 -7.45 3.16 -4.36
C LEU A 27 -6.65 3.04 -3.05
N GLY A 28 -5.67 2.13 -3.03
CA GLY A 28 -4.61 2.13 -2.02
C GLY A 28 -3.57 3.22 -2.27
N ASP A 29 -2.45 3.21 -1.50
CA ASP A 29 -1.42 4.25 -1.55
C ASP A 29 -0.93 4.60 -2.99
N SER A 30 -0.69 3.61 -3.84
CA SER A 30 -0.24 3.86 -5.23
C SER A 30 -1.37 4.27 -6.16
N GLY A 31 -2.54 3.65 -6.01
CA GLY A 31 -3.69 3.92 -6.86
C GLY A 31 -4.24 5.33 -6.68
N ILE A 32 -4.37 5.79 -5.43
CA ILE A 32 -4.86 7.14 -5.14
C ILE A 32 -3.90 8.21 -5.68
N LEU A 33 -2.58 8.03 -5.55
CA LEU A 33 -1.59 8.96 -6.10
C LEU A 33 -1.62 8.99 -7.63
N THR A 34 -1.85 7.83 -8.27
CA THR A 34 -2.00 7.75 -9.73
C THR A 34 -3.28 8.45 -10.18
N ALA A 35 -4.42 8.22 -9.49
CA ALA A 35 -5.69 8.88 -9.78
C ALA A 35 -5.59 10.41 -9.66
N ILE A 36 -5.00 10.92 -8.58
CA ILE A 36 -4.75 12.36 -8.35
C ILE A 36 -3.93 12.99 -9.51
N ARG A 37 -2.94 12.26 -10.04
CA ARG A 37 -2.09 12.77 -11.13
C ARG A 37 -2.79 12.73 -12.48
N LEU A 38 -3.74 11.81 -12.69
CA LEU A 38 -4.48 11.66 -13.93
C LEU A 38 -5.74 12.54 -14.00
N ALA A 39 -6.36 12.86 -12.87
CA ALA A 39 -7.58 13.63 -12.79
C ALA A 39 -7.60 14.95 -13.62
N PRO A 40 -6.50 15.73 -13.70
CA PRO A 40 -6.47 16.92 -14.54
C PRO A 40 -6.50 16.62 -16.06
N HIS A 41 -6.20 15.38 -16.47
CA HIS A 41 -5.92 15.04 -17.87
C HIS A 41 -6.91 14.03 -18.47
N ALA A 42 -7.67 13.31 -17.65
CA ALA A 42 -8.58 12.25 -18.06
C ALA A 42 -9.87 12.27 -17.22
N VAL A 43 -10.90 11.56 -17.67
CA VAL A 43 -12.03 11.17 -16.83
C VAL A 43 -11.57 9.96 -16.01
N VAL A 44 -11.45 10.10 -14.70
CA VAL A 44 -10.93 9.04 -13.83
C VAL A 44 -12.04 8.43 -13.00
N VAL A 45 -12.11 7.09 -13.01
CA VAL A 45 -12.96 6.29 -12.11
C VAL A 45 -12.05 5.45 -11.22
N GLY A 46 -12.17 5.62 -9.92
CA GLY A 46 -11.42 4.84 -8.92
C GLY A 46 -12.33 3.81 -8.25
N ILE A 47 -11.95 2.54 -8.26
CA ILE A 47 -12.68 1.45 -7.61
C ILE A 47 -11.93 1.03 -6.35
N SER A 48 -12.64 0.89 -5.23
CA SER A 48 -12.07 0.47 -3.95
C SER A 48 -13.04 -0.39 -3.16
N ALA A 49 -12.55 -1.42 -2.50
CA ALA A 49 -13.34 -2.22 -1.56
C ALA A 49 -13.60 -1.50 -0.22
N LYS A 50 -13.04 -0.31 -0.03
CA LYS A 50 -13.21 0.51 1.19
C LYS A 50 -13.60 1.93 0.84
N PRO A 51 -14.34 2.64 1.72
CA PRO A 51 -14.79 4.01 1.45
C PRO A 51 -13.68 5.06 1.64
N ALA A 52 -12.49 4.63 2.03
CA ALA A 52 -11.36 5.48 2.37
C ALA A 52 -10.04 4.86 1.92
N LEU A 53 -8.99 5.66 1.83
CA LEU A 53 -7.63 5.15 1.89
C LEU A 53 -7.43 4.51 3.26
N VAL A 54 -7.14 3.21 3.28
CA VAL A 54 -6.66 2.47 4.45
C VAL A 54 -5.24 2.03 4.13
N SER A 55 -4.26 2.77 4.61
CA SER A 55 -2.86 2.50 4.29
C SER A 55 -2.38 1.21 4.95
N GLY A 56 -1.58 0.43 4.22
CA GLY A 56 -0.95 -0.77 4.77
C GLY A 56 0.32 -0.50 5.57
N GLN A 57 0.65 0.76 5.86
CA GLN A 57 1.88 1.17 6.52
C GLN A 57 1.75 1.19 8.04
N GLU A 58 2.89 1.23 8.73
CA GLU A 58 3.03 1.46 10.17
C GLU A 58 2.23 0.46 11.03
N LEU A 59 2.37 -0.87 10.74
CA LEU A 59 1.68 -1.92 11.49
C LEU A 59 1.90 -1.80 13.01
N GLY A 60 3.12 -1.49 13.44
CA GLY A 60 3.42 -1.32 14.86
C GLY A 60 2.60 -0.19 15.51
N LEU A 61 2.46 0.94 14.83
CA LEU A 61 1.61 2.05 15.27
C LEU A 61 0.13 1.66 15.27
N ARG A 62 -0.32 0.99 14.19
CA ARG A 62 -1.69 0.49 14.07
C ARG A 62 -2.11 -0.39 15.24
N LEU A 63 -1.23 -1.29 15.69
CA LEU A 63 -1.50 -2.19 16.81
C LEU A 63 -1.47 -1.50 18.18
N SER A 64 -0.53 -0.58 18.36
CA SER A 64 -0.25 0.00 19.68
C SER A 64 -1.01 1.29 19.96
N ARG A 65 -1.26 2.10 18.95
CA ARG A 65 -1.92 3.41 19.03
C ARG A 65 -2.87 3.59 17.84
N PRO A 66 -4.01 2.88 17.84
CA PRO A 66 -4.93 2.82 16.70
C PRO A 66 -5.50 4.18 16.31
N ASP A 67 -5.80 5.08 17.27
CA ASP A 67 -6.35 6.40 16.99
C ASP A 67 -5.31 7.31 16.30
N ASP A 68 -4.05 7.28 16.75
CA ASP A 68 -2.95 7.99 16.10
C ASP A 68 -2.71 7.48 14.68
N TRP A 69 -2.81 6.17 14.51
CA TRP A 69 -2.67 5.56 13.18
C TRP A 69 -3.85 5.93 12.27
N ALA A 70 -5.09 5.82 12.76
CA ALA A 70 -6.28 6.12 11.96
C ALA A 70 -6.30 7.57 11.49
N ARG A 71 -5.92 8.53 12.34
CA ARG A 71 -5.84 9.95 11.99
C ARG A 71 -5.00 10.23 10.74
N ASP A 72 -3.90 9.52 10.54
CA ASP A 72 -2.94 9.79 9.48
C ASP A 72 -2.96 8.78 8.33
N TYR A 73 -3.60 7.62 8.53
CA TYR A 73 -3.56 6.48 7.58
C TYR A 73 -4.94 5.96 7.15
N VAL A 74 -6.04 6.47 7.76
CA VAL A 74 -7.40 6.25 7.27
C VAL A 74 -7.97 7.60 6.84
N ILE A 75 -8.07 7.82 5.53
CA ILE A 75 -8.43 9.13 4.98
C ILE A 75 -9.55 8.95 3.96
N GLY A 76 -10.73 9.52 4.23
CA GLY A 76 -11.86 9.52 3.31
C GLY A 76 -11.48 10.08 1.94
N PHE A 77 -12.00 9.50 0.87
CA PHE A 77 -11.67 9.95 -0.48
C PHE A 77 -12.13 11.38 -0.76
N ASP A 78 -13.22 11.81 -0.14
CA ASP A 78 -13.78 13.17 -0.17
C ASP A 78 -12.84 14.23 0.42
N ARG A 79 -11.93 13.83 1.29
CA ARG A 79 -10.94 14.72 1.89
C ARG A 79 -9.77 15.05 0.96
N PHE A 80 -9.54 14.28 -0.10
CA PHE A 80 -8.45 14.53 -1.05
C PHE A 80 -8.86 15.54 -2.11
N ARG A 81 -8.36 16.77 -2.05
CA ARG A 81 -8.60 17.82 -3.08
C ARG A 81 -8.24 17.36 -4.49
N GLY A 82 -7.20 16.53 -4.61
CA GLY A 82 -6.76 15.99 -5.89
C GLY A 82 -7.72 14.95 -6.49
N LEU A 83 -8.74 14.50 -5.75
CA LEU A 83 -9.77 13.58 -6.21
C LEU A 83 -11.11 14.26 -6.53
N ASP A 84 -11.25 15.59 -6.42
CA ASP A 84 -12.52 16.29 -6.68
C ASP A 84 -13.12 16.00 -8.07
N GLY A 85 -12.28 15.71 -9.04
CA GLY A 85 -12.69 15.31 -10.41
C GLY A 85 -12.69 13.80 -10.65
N VAL A 86 -12.52 12.98 -9.61
CA VAL A 86 -12.49 11.52 -9.71
C VAL A 86 -13.80 10.94 -9.16
N ARG A 87 -14.46 10.11 -9.96
CA ARG A 87 -15.60 9.33 -9.46
C ARG A 87 -15.08 8.10 -8.72
N THR A 88 -15.36 8.01 -7.43
CA THR A 88 -15.02 6.85 -6.62
C THR A 88 -16.21 5.89 -6.54
N VAL A 89 -15.94 4.59 -6.72
CA VAL A 89 -16.93 3.52 -6.64
C VAL A 89 -16.48 2.53 -5.58
N GLN A 90 -17.32 2.31 -4.58
CA GLN A 90 -17.08 1.25 -3.60
C GLN A 90 -17.57 -0.08 -4.17
N GLY A 91 -16.70 -1.10 -4.14
CA GLY A 91 -17.04 -2.43 -4.64
C GLY A 91 -15.81 -3.33 -4.77
N THR A 92 -16.10 -4.60 -5.01
CA THR A 92 -15.12 -5.66 -5.23
C THR A 92 -15.01 -5.96 -6.71
N LEU A 93 -13.80 -6.01 -7.24
CA LEU A 93 -13.53 -6.39 -8.62
C LEU A 93 -13.80 -7.89 -8.81
N THR A 94 -14.57 -8.24 -9.82
CA THR A 94 -14.96 -9.63 -10.12
C THR A 94 -14.39 -10.13 -11.45
N GLY A 95 -13.96 -9.23 -12.34
CA GLY A 95 -13.38 -9.62 -13.62
C GLY A 95 -12.92 -8.43 -14.46
N VAL A 96 -12.26 -8.75 -15.56
CA VAL A 96 -11.91 -7.80 -16.63
C VAL A 96 -12.02 -8.46 -18.00
N ASP A 97 -12.58 -7.75 -18.94
CA ASP A 97 -12.49 -8.06 -20.38
C ASP A 97 -11.50 -7.07 -21.02
N PRO A 98 -10.25 -7.49 -21.24
CA PRO A 98 -9.25 -6.60 -21.83
C PRO A 98 -9.42 -6.38 -23.34
N VAL A 99 -10.30 -7.12 -24.01
CA VAL A 99 -10.63 -6.93 -25.43
C VAL A 99 -11.75 -5.92 -25.59
N ALA A 100 -12.80 -6.05 -24.77
CA ALA A 100 -13.90 -5.09 -24.72
C ALA A 100 -13.52 -3.82 -23.92
N HIS A 101 -12.36 -3.76 -23.29
CA HIS A 101 -11.91 -2.67 -22.42
C HIS A 101 -12.90 -2.38 -21.29
N ARG A 102 -13.31 -3.43 -20.56
CA ARG A 102 -14.33 -3.36 -19.51
C ARG A 102 -13.91 -4.07 -18.25
N VAL A 103 -14.16 -3.46 -17.08
CA VAL A 103 -13.98 -4.05 -15.75
C VAL A 103 -15.35 -4.38 -15.17
N PHE A 104 -15.44 -5.52 -14.49
CA PHE A 104 -16.63 -5.99 -13.77
C PHE A 104 -16.41 -5.83 -12.27
N LEU A 105 -17.45 -5.44 -11.55
CA LEU A 105 -17.41 -5.28 -10.10
C LEU A 105 -18.77 -5.62 -9.48
N GLU A 106 -18.74 -6.00 -8.22
CA GLU A 106 -19.88 -6.07 -7.32
C GLU A 106 -19.78 -4.88 -6.35
N ARG A 107 -20.85 -4.08 -6.29
CA ARG A 107 -20.93 -2.89 -5.44
C ARG A 107 -21.23 -3.28 -3.99
N ASP A 108 -21.14 -2.32 -3.10
CA ASP A 108 -21.45 -2.46 -1.67
C ASP A 108 -22.93 -2.79 -1.39
N ASP A 109 -23.83 -2.44 -2.31
CA ASP A 109 -25.25 -2.80 -2.29
C ASP A 109 -25.55 -4.20 -2.89
N GLY A 110 -24.53 -4.94 -3.32
CA GLY A 110 -24.65 -6.25 -3.98
C GLY A 110 -25.00 -6.18 -5.47
N ALA A 111 -25.17 -4.99 -6.05
CA ALA A 111 -25.46 -4.83 -7.45
C ALA A 111 -24.21 -5.05 -8.32
N SER A 112 -24.35 -5.84 -9.38
CA SER A 112 -23.31 -5.96 -10.41
C SER A 112 -23.13 -4.64 -11.15
N GLY A 113 -21.88 -4.29 -11.45
CA GLY A 113 -21.53 -3.07 -12.17
C GLY A 113 -20.44 -3.32 -13.20
N THR A 114 -20.35 -2.41 -14.15
CA THR A 114 -19.28 -2.42 -15.16
C THR A 114 -18.73 -1.01 -15.36
N GLU A 115 -17.43 -0.93 -15.71
CA GLU A 115 -16.76 0.33 -16.08
C GLU A 115 -15.93 0.11 -17.34
N ASP A 116 -16.25 0.87 -18.38
CA ASP A 116 -15.46 0.90 -19.62
C ASP A 116 -14.24 1.81 -19.44
N TYR A 117 -13.13 1.50 -20.14
CA TYR A 117 -11.90 2.29 -20.05
C TYR A 117 -11.18 2.43 -21.39
N ASP A 118 -10.47 3.55 -21.56
CA ASP A 118 -9.38 3.69 -22.55
C ASP A 118 -8.05 3.23 -21.95
N ALA A 119 -7.88 3.40 -20.63
CA ALA A 119 -6.76 2.79 -19.89
C ALA A 119 -7.21 2.24 -18.54
N LEU A 120 -6.67 1.07 -18.17
CA LEU A 120 -6.85 0.42 -16.88
C LEU A 120 -5.55 0.46 -16.08
N VAL A 121 -5.62 0.92 -14.84
CA VAL A 121 -4.54 0.86 -13.87
C VAL A 121 -4.86 -0.20 -12.81
N ILE A 122 -4.11 -1.29 -12.78
CA ILE A 122 -4.21 -2.32 -11.78
C ILE A 122 -3.34 -1.93 -10.59
N SER A 123 -3.95 -1.60 -9.45
CA SER A 123 -3.30 -1.17 -8.22
C SER A 123 -3.94 -1.76 -6.95
N THR A 124 -4.51 -2.97 -7.08
CA THR A 124 -5.22 -3.71 -6.03
C THR A 124 -4.32 -4.16 -4.88
N GLY A 125 -3.01 -4.05 -5.03
CA GLY A 125 -2.04 -4.35 -3.99
C GLY A 125 -1.97 -5.84 -3.65
N VAL A 126 -1.57 -6.12 -2.40
CA VAL A 126 -1.42 -7.48 -1.89
C VAL A 126 -2.15 -7.64 -0.56
N THR A 127 -2.62 -8.84 -0.28
CA THR A 127 -2.97 -9.28 1.07
C THR A 127 -1.69 -9.58 1.83
N ASN A 128 -1.60 -9.09 3.06
CA ASN A 128 -0.46 -9.32 3.93
C ASN A 128 -0.94 -9.36 5.38
N GLY A 129 -1.07 -10.57 5.92
CA GLY A 129 -1.63 -10.78 7.24
C GLY A 129 -3.07 -10.23 7.38
N PHE A 130 -3.49 -9.98 8.60
CA PHE A 130 -4.84 -9.47 8.89
C PHE A 130 -5.02 -7.98 8.57
N TRP A 131 -3.96 -7.24 8.39
CA TRP A 131 -3.99 -5.77 8.25
C TRP A 131 -4.09 -5.27 6.80
N ARG A 132 -4.01 -6.16 5.81
CA ARG A 132 -4.15 -5.83 4.38
C ARG A 132 -4.96 -6.91 3.69
N ARG A 133 -6.26 -6.68 3.58
CA ARG A 133 -7.21 -7.62 2.94
C ARG A 133 -8.01 -6.89 1.85
N PRO A 134 -8.33 -7.55 0.72
CA PRO A 134 -9.13 -6.97 -0.37
C PRO A 134 -10.64 -7.01 -0.09
N THR A 135 -11.07 -7.40 1.10
CA THR A 135 -12.49 -7.52 1.47
C THR A 135 -13.22 -6.20 1.40
N LEU A 136 -14.46 -6.25 0.96
CA LEU A 136 -15.40 -5.13 1.03
C LEU A 136 -15.68 -4.80 2.50
N GLN A 137 -15.50 -3.56 2.89
CA GLN A 137 -15.68 -3.10 4.27
C GLN A 137 -16.28 -1.70 4.30
N SER A 138 -17.22 -1.49 5.21
CA SER A 138 -17.65 -0.15 5.62
C SER A 138 -16.57 0.56 6.47
N ALA A 139 -16.76 1.83 6.75
CA ALA A 139 -15.88 2.56 7.68
C ALA A 139 -15.94 1.97 9.10
N ALA A 140 -17.12 1.49 9.53
CA ALA A 140 -17.31 0.84 10.82
C ALA A 140 -16.57 -0.50 10.91
N ASP A 141 -16.56 -1.30 9.82
CA ASP A 141 -15.82 -2.56 9.78
C ASP A 141 -14.31 -2.33 9.87
N VAL A 142 -13.80 -1.29 9.21
CA VAL A 142 -12.37 -0.93 9.29
C VAL A 142 -11.99 -0.53 10.71
N ASP A 143 -12.82 0.26 11.41
CA ASP A 143 -12.56 0.64 12.80
C ASP A 143 -12.69 -0.57 13.74
N ALA A 144 -13.69 -1.42 13.55
CA ALA A 144 -13.87 -2.64 14.34
C ALA A 144 -12.67 -3.59 14.24
N ASP A 145 -12.18 -3.85 13.02
CA ASP A 145 -10.98 -4.67 12.80
C ASP A 145 -9.73 -4.06 13.44
N LEU A 146 -9.60 -2.74 13.36
CA LEU A 146 -8.48 -2.01 13.96
C LEU A 146 -8.48 -2.18 15.48
N ARG A 147 -9.63 -1.99 16.12
CA ARG A 147 -9.78 -2.11 17.57
C ARG A 147 -9.67 -3.55 18.06
N ALA A 148 -10.23 -4.50 17.35
CA ALA A 148 -10.12 -5.92 17.70
C ALA A 148 -8.65 -6.39 17.74
N ALA A 149 -7.83 -5.98 16.77
CA ALA A 149 -6.40 -6.29 16.75
C ALA A 149 -5.65 -5.61 17.89
N HIS A 150 -5.93 -4.33 18.16
CA HIS A 150 -5.35 -3.59 19.29
C HIS A 150 -5.69 -4.25 20.62
N ASP A 151 -6.98 -4.54 20.87
CA ASP A 151 -7.48 -5.12 22.11
C ASP A 151 -6.86 -6.49 22.41
N ARG A 152 -6.66 -7.29 21.35
CA ARG A 152 -6.00 -8.60 21.49
C ARG A 152 -4.57 -8.46 22.00
N ILE A 153 -3.82 -7.51 21.48
CA ILE A 153 -2.47 -7.20 21.95
C ILE A 153 -2.52 -6.54 23.34
N ALA A 154 -3.47 -5.65 23.59
CA ALA A 154 -3.58 -4.94 24.87
C ALA A 154 -3.85 -5.89 26.05
N ARG A 155 -4.67 -6.93 25.86
CA ARG A 155 -5.01 -7.92 26.92
C ARG A 155 -3.90 -8.95 27.16
N ALA A 156 -3.01 -9.18 26.20
CA ALA A 156 -1.92 -10.14 26.33
C ALA A 156 -0.86 -9.65 27.31
N GLU A 157 -0.36 -10.51 28.19
CA GLU A 157 0.80 -10.23 29.07
C GLU A 157 2.11 -10.50 28.33
N SER A 158 2.08 -11.48 27.41
CA SER A 158 3.21 -11.87 26.58
C SER A 158 2.86 -11.83 25.09
N VAL A 159 3.78 -11.28 24.29
CA VAL A 159 3.63 -11.14 22.84
C VAL A 159 4.85 -11.72 22.13
N VAL A 160 4.62 -12.70 21.27
CA VAL A 160 5.61 -13.20 20.33
C VAL A 160 5.36 -12.58 18.97
N VAL A 161 6.38 -11.95 18.39
CA VAL A 161 6.38 -11.41 17.04
C VAL A 161 7.30 -12.26 16.16
N ILE A 162 6.76 -12.82 15.08
CA ILE A 162 7.50 -13.70 14.17
C ILE A 162 7.76 -12.98 12.87
N GLY A 163 9.04 -12.80 12.54
CA GLY A 163 9.47 -12.19 11.28
C GLY A 163 10.69 -11.30 11.42
N GLY A 164 11.44 -11.14 10.33
CA GLY A 164 12.65 -10.30 10.28
C GLY A 164 12.46 -9.00 9.48
N GLY A 165 11.26 -8.72 9.00
CA GLY A 165 10.97 -7.52 8.20
C GLY A 165 10.65 -6.27 9.04
N ALA A 166 10.47 -5.13 8.37
CA ALA A 166 10.13 -3.86 9.03
C ALA A 166 8.81 -3.94 9.83
N ALA A 167 7.80 -4.66 9.32
CA ALA A 167 6.53 -4.85 10.02
C ALA A 167 6.71 -5.55 11.37
N ALA A 168 7.48 -6.65 11.42
CA ALA A 168 7.77 -7.37 12.66
C ALA A 168 8.53 -6.50 13.65
N VAL A 169 9.61 -5.87 13.20
CA VAL A 169 10.48 -5.02 14.03
C VAL A 169 9.72 -3.81 14.57
N SER A 170 8.92 -3.14 13.73
CA SER A 170 8.07 -2.03 14.15
C SER A 170 7.02 -2.46 15.15
N SER A 171 6.39 -3.63 14.95
CA SER A 171 5.37 -4.15 15.87
C SER A 171 5.95 -4.45 17.22
N ALA A 172 7.06 -5.19 17.30
CA ALA A 172 7.71 -5.51 18.57
C ALA A 172 8.11 -4.23 19.34
N ALA A 173 8.70 -3.26 18.64
CA ALA A 173 9.12 -1.99 19.24
C ALA A 173 7.93 -1.18 19.79
N ASN A 174 6.87 -1.01 18.99
CA ASN A 174 5.73 -0.18 19.39
C ASN A 174 4.89 -0.86 20.47
N VAL A 175 4.74 -2.18 20.43
CA VAL A 175 4.06 -2.96 21.49
C VAL A 175 4.82 -2.82 22.81
N ALA A 176 6.13 -3.13 22.86
CA ALA A 176 6.93 -3.05 24.07
C ALA A 176 6.95 -1.63 24.66
N ARG A 177 7.01 -0.62 23.80
CA ARG A 177 7.00 0.77 24.22
C ARG A 177 5.67 1.22 24.80
N THR A 178 4.55 0.80 24.20
CA THR A 178 3.21 1.22 24.64
C THR A 178 2.83 0.52 25.95
N TRP A 179 3.29 -0.69 26.14
CA TRP A 179 3.05 -1.49 27.35
C TRP A 179 4.36 -2.02 27.94
N PRO A 180 5.11 -1.19 28.70
CA PRO A 180 6.45 -1.55 29.21
C PRO A 180 6.49 -2.77 30.12
N GLY A 181 5.35 -3.18 30.71
CA GLY A 181 5.25 -4.39 31.53
C GLY A 181 5.07 -5.70 30.75
N LYS A 182 4.83 -5.63 29.45
CA LYS A 182 4.65 -6.84 28.63
C LYS A 182 5.98 -7.49 28.27
N ARG A 183 6.01 -8.83 28.30
CA ARG A 183 7.11 -9.58 27.70
C ARG A 183 6.92 -9.58 26.17
N VAL A 184 7.87 -9.01 25.44
CA VAL A 184 7.86 -8.96 23.98
C VAL A 184 9.09 -9.65 23.42
N ASP A 185 8.86 -10.73 22.67
CA ASP A 185 9.90 -11.55 22.04
C ASP A 185 9.78 -11.45 20.50
N LEU A 186 10.87 -11.05 19.84
CA LEU A 186 10.96 -10.98 18.37
C LEU A 186 11.81 -12.13 17.84
N TYR A 187 11.20 -13.04 17.09
CA TYR A 187 11.88 -14.19 16.47
C TYR A 187 12.05 -14.00 14.96
N HIS A 188 13.24 -14.32 14.45
CA HIS A 188 13.53 -14.22 13.02
C HIS A 188 14.49 -15.30 12.54
N PRO A 189 14.40 -15.74 11.24
CA PRO A 189 15.17 -16.89 10.75
C PRO A 189 16.63 -16.57 10.39
N GLY A 190 16.99 -15.32 10.15
CA GLY A 190 18.31 -14.92 9.69
C GLY A 190 19.26 -14.55 10.84
N GLU A 191 20.49 -14.18 10.49
CA GLU A 191 21.48 -13.65 11.45
C GLU A 191 21.04 -12.30 12.04
N ARG A 192 20.36 -11.49 11.25
CA ARG A 192 19.82 -10.19 11.66
C ARG A 192 18.46 -9.91 11.02
N PRO A 193 17.60 -9.15 11.69
CA PRO A 193 16.43 -8.53 11.07
C PRO A 193 16.80 -7.50 10.01
N LEU A 194 15.80 -7.05 9.25
CA LEU A 194 15.91 -6.02 8.22
C LEU A 194 16.94 -6.36 7.11
N PRO A 195 16.85 -7.55 6.49
CA PRO A 195 17.83 -7.98 5.49
C PRO A 195 17.88 -7.05 4.27
N SER A 196 16.76 -6.42 3.89
CA SER A 196 16.65 -5.47 2.77
C SER A 196 17.18 -4.08 3.08
N HIS A 197 17.57 -3.80 4.34
CA HIS A 197 18.12 -2.51 4.76
C HIS A 197 19.64 -2.56 4.87
N HIS A 198 20.27 -1.39 4.82
CA HIS A 198 21.69 -1.30 5.11
C HIS A 198 22.00 -1.79 6.53
N PRO A 199 23.11 -2.53 6.79
CA PRO A 199 23.43 -3.06 8.13
C PRO A 199 23.41 -2.02 9.26
N ARG A 200 23.84 -0.79 8.99
CA ARG A 200 23.79 0.32 9.96
C ARG A 200 22.39 0.61 10.49
N VAL A 201 21.34 0.36 9.71
CA VAL A 201 19.94 0.52 10.15
C VAL A 201 19.66 -0.42 11.30
N TRP A 202 20.07 -1.69 11.17
CA TRP A 202 19.90 -2.65 12.27
C TRP A 202 20.65 -2.23 13.54
N SER A 203 21.84 -1.71 13.43
CA SER A 203 22.60 -1.26 14.62
C SER A 203 21.86 -0.15 15.40
N HIS A 204 21.18 0.77 14.69
CA HIS A 204 20.34 1.78 15.33
C HIS A 204 19.08 1.18 15.94
N VAL A 205 18.35 0.37 15.18
CA VAL A 205 17.08 -0.20 15.59
C VAL A 205 17.27 -1.19 16.75
N LYS A 206 18.33 -2.02 16.73
CA LYS A 206 18.66 -2.96 17.80
C LYS A 206 18.80 -2.26 19.17
N ARG A 207 19.44 -1.08 19.18
CA ARG A 207 19.58 -0.29 20.42
C ARG A 207 18.21 0.12 20.96
N ARG A 208 17.34 0.64 20.06
CA ARG A 208 15.98 1.06 20.43
C ARG A 208 15.13 -0.11 20.95
N LEU A 209 15.22 -1.28 20.30
CA LEU A 209 14.52 -2.48 20.76
C LEU A 209 14.96 -2.90 22.17
N ARG A 210 16.27 -2.90 22.42
CA ARG A 210 16.82 -3.19 23.74
C ARG A 210 16.34 -2.18 24.79
N ASP A 211 16.35 -0.89 24.46
CA ASP A 211 15.93 0.19 25.36
C ASP A 211 14.42 0.10 25.69
N PHE A 212 13.63 -0.52 24.79
CA PHE A 212 12.20 -0.82 25.02
C PHE A 212 11.96 -2.17 25.68
N GLY A 213 12.98 -2.96 25.98
CA GLY A 213 12.85 -4.26 26.62
C GLY A 213 12.43 -5.40 25.68
N VAL A 214 12.63 -5.27 24.39
CA VAL A 214 12.34 -6.35 23.42
C VAL A 214 13.48 -7.37 23.41
N ASN A 215 13.15 -8.65 23.62
CA ASN A 215 14.08 -9.76 23.44
C ASN A 215 14.13 -10.13 21.95
N VAL A 216 15.32 -10.24 21.38
CA VAL A 216 15.50 -10.56 19.95
C VAL A 216 16.20 -11.90 19.80
N HIS A 217 15.55 -12.84 19.10
CA HIS A 217 15.98 -14.22 18.91
C HIS A 217 16.24 -14.50 17.42
N GLY A 218 17.51 -14.61 17.05
CA GLY A 218 17.94 -14.97 15.69
C GLY A 218 17.96 -16.47 15.44
N GLY A 219 17.97 -16.87 14.17
CA GLY A 219 18.07 -18.28 13.77
C GLY A 219 16.79 -19.11 13.98
N HIS A 220 15.66 -18.48 14.31
CA HIS A 220 14.38 -19.16 14.58
C HIS A 220 13.45 -19.08 13.37
N ARG A 221 13.21 -20.19 12.71
CA ARG A 221 12.25 -20.30 11.60
C ARG A 221 10.98 -20.98 12.11
N ALA A 222 9.90 -20.22 12.19
CA ALA A 222 8.62 -20.75 12.65
C ALA A 222 8.06 -21.80 11.69
N VAL A 223 7.49 -22.85 12.26
CA VAL A 223 6.60 -23.78 11.55
C VAL A 223 5.24 -23.10 11.44
N VAL A 224 4.79 -22.87 10.21
CA VAL A 224 3.44 -22.38 9.97
C VAL A 224 2.49 -23.57 9.99
N PRO A 225 1.44 -23.58 10.83
CA PRO A 225 0.46 -24.67 10.83
C PRO A 225 -0.16 -24.90 9.45
N ASP A 226 -0.48 -26.16 9.13
CA ASP A 226 -1.11 -26.51 7.87
C ASP A 226 -2.45 -25.78 7.71
N GLY A 227 -2.68 -25.23 6.53
CA GLY A 227 -3.87 -24.46 6.22
C GLY A 227 -3.92 -23.04 6.83
N PHE A 228 -2.97 -22.66 7.67
CA PHE A 228 -2.96 -21.33 8.28
C PHE A 228 -2.38 -20.28 7.32
N ALA A 229 -3.17 -19.25 7.03
CA ALA A 229 -2.80 -18.16 6.11
C ALA A 229 -1.93 -17.07 6.75
N CYS A 230 -1.61 -17.15 8.04
CA CYS A 230 -0.95 -16.10 8.84
C CYS A 230 -1.74 -14.79 8.84
N ASP A 231 -3.05 -14.86 8.79
CA ASP A 231 -3.97 -13.74 8.58
C ASP A 231 -4.74 -13.33 9.84
N GLU A 232 -4.31 -13.82 11.00
CA GLU A 232 -4.80 -13.41 12.31
C GLU A 232 -3.69 -13.38 13.36
N ILE A 233 -3.95 -12.73 14.49
CA ILE A 233 -3.14 -12.83 15.70
C ILE A 233 -3.59 -14.07 16.43
N THR A 234 -2.70 -15.06 16.59
CA THR A 234 -2.99 -16.29 17.31
C THR A 234 -2.55 -16.22 18.79
N SER A 235 -2.63 -17.31 19.53
CA SER A 235 -2.08 -17.49 20.88
C SER A 235 -1.52 -18.91 21.02
N GLY A 236 -0.76 -19.15 22.09
CA GLY A 236 -0.23 -20.46 22.39
C GLY A 236 1.18 -20.68 21.88
N THR A 237 1.49 -21.92 21.52
CA THR A 237 2.86 -22.40 21.29
C THR A 237 3.25 -22.30 19.81
N VAL A 238 4.43 -21.74 19.54
CA VAL A 238 5.08 -21.68 18.22
C VAL A 238 6.23 -22.69 18.20
N GLN A 239 6.26 -23.53 17.19
CA GLN A 239 7.33 -24.48 16.92
C GLN A 239 8.35 -23.89 15.93
N TRP A 240 9.59 -24.33 16.04
CA TRP A 240 10.69 -23.89 15.18
C TRP A 240 11.23 -25.05 14.35
N SER A 241 11.24 -24.93 13.04
CA SER A 241 11.83 -25.92 12.13
C SER A 241 13.36 -25.99 12.24
N THR A 242 13.96 -25.09 12.97
CA THR A 242 15.41 -24.97 13.22
C THR A 242 15.87 -25.62 14.53
N GLY A 243 14.97 -26.32 15.24
CA GLY A 243 15.30 -27.23 16.35
C GLY A 243 15.40 -26.60 17.73
N GLN A 244 15.12 -25.30 17.89
CA GLN A 244 15.12 -24.67 19.23
C GLN A 244 13.85 -25.07 20.02
N PRO A 245 13.89 -24.93 21.36
CA PRO A 245 12.70 -25.14 22.21
C PRO A 245 11.53 -24.24 21.77
N PRO A 246 10.28 -24.76 21.83
CA PRO A 246 9.11 -23.98 21.50
C PRO A 246 8.98 -22.70 22.34
N ALA A 247 8.34 -21.68 21.79
CA ALA A 247 7.97 -20.47 22.51
C ALA A 247 6.46 -20.35 22.64
N SER A 248 5.96 -19.87 23.78
CA SER A 248 4.53 -19.66 24.01
C SER A 248 4.24 -18.21 24.43
N ALA A 249 3.10 -17.69 23.96
CA ALA A 249 2.62 -16.35 24.31
C ALA A 249 1.10 -16.25 24.25
N ASP A 250 0.55 -15.24 24.96
CA ASP A 250 -0.87 -14.91 24.93
C ASP A 250 -1.30 -14.32 23.60
N ALA A 251 -0.36 -13.65 22.89
CA ALA A 251 -0.56 -13.21 21.53
C ALA A 251 0.66 -13.52 20.65
N VAL A 252 0.41 -14.06 19.47
CA VAL A 252 1.44 -14.38 18.46
C VAL A 252 1.11 -13.62 17.17
N LEU A 253 1.99 -12.68 16.80
CA LEU A 253 1.89 -11.87 15.60
C LEU A 253 2.74 -12.48 14.47
N TRP A 254 2.09 -12.94 13.42
CA TRP A 254 2.73 -13.55 12.25
C TRP A 254 3.07 -12.49 11.18
N ALA A 255 4.22 -11.85 11.31
CA ALA A 255 4.72 -10.84 10.37
C ALA A 255 5.84 -11.40 9.47
N ILE A 256 5.63 -12.60 8.95
CA ILE A 256 6.63 -13.40 8.22
C ILE A 256 6.86 -12.94 6.77
N GLY A 257 6.19 -11.88 6.33
CA GLY A 257 6.36 -11.33 4.99
C GLY A 257 5.67 -12.13 3.88
N ARG A 258 4.78 -13.07 4.22
CA ARG A 258 3.96 -13.78 3.24
C ARG A 258 2.96 -12.78 2.63
N VAL A 259 3.00 -12.63 1.31
CA VAL A 259 2.10 -11.74 0.57
C VAL A 259 1.41 -12.52 -0.53
N THR A 260 0.12 -12.24 -0.72
CA THR A 260 -0.68 -12.80 -1.81
C THR A 260 -1.19 -11.65 -2.67
N PRO A 261 -0.88 -11.58 -3.97
CA PRO A 261 -1.36 -10.51 -4.83
C PRO A 261 -2.88 -10.58 -5.00
N ASN A 262 -3.54 -9.42 -4.98
CA ASN A 262 -5.00 -9.32 -5.14
C ASN A 262 -5.37 -9.30 -6.62
N THR A 263 -5.18 -10.43 -7.29
CA THR A 263 -5.30 -10.61 -8.75
C THR A 263 -6.33 -11.67 -9.17
N GLY A 264 -7.09 -12.23 -8.23
CA GLY A 264 -8.06 -13.30 -8.51
C GLY A 264 -9.18 -12.93 -9.51
N TRP A 265 -9.33 -11.64 -9.82
CA TRP A 265 -10.26 -11.10 -10.80
C TRP A 265 -9.64 -10.94 -12.21
N LEU A 266 -8.33 -11.20 -12.35
CA LEU A 266 -7.62 -11.08 -13.62
C LEU A 266 -7.50 -12.44 -14.33
N PRO A 267 -7.47 -12.45 -15.67
CA PRO A 267 -7.04 -13.61 -16.45
C PRO A 267 -5.63 -14.08 -16.05
N SER A 268 -5.41 -15.38 -15.99
CA SER A 268 -4.15 -15.98 -15.55
C SER A 268 -2.94 -15.61 -16.42
N ASP A 269 -3.15 -15.31 -17.69
CA ASP A 269 -2.10 -14.87 -18.63
C ASP A 269 -1.57 -13.46 -18.34
N MET A 270 -2.25 -12.69 -17.51
CA MET A 270 -1.79 -11.38 -17.04
C MET A 270 -0.89 -11.45 -15.81
N THR A 271 -0.74 -12.62 -15.18
CA THR A 271 0.02 -12.80 -13.95
C THR A 271 1.24 -13.69 -14.14
N ASP A 272 2.24 -13.54 -13.28
CA ASP A 272 3.36 -14.47 -13.17
C ASP A 272 3.01 -15.69 -12.30
N ASP A 273 3.94 -16.65 -12.17
CA ASP A 273 3.76 -17.88 -11.42
C ASP A 273 3.51 -17.67 -9.91
N ASN A 274 3.80 -16.46 -9.40
CA ASN A 274 3.52 -16.05 -8.03
C ASN A 274 2.22 -15.23 -7.92
N GLY A 275 1.48 -15.07 -9.01
CA GLY A 275 0.23 -14.34 -9.09
C GLY A 275 0.36 -12.81 -9.21
N PHE A 276 1.58 -12.25 -9.32
CA PHE A 276 1.77 -10.82 -9.54
C PHE A 276 1.52 -10.42 -10.99
N VAL A 277 0.97 -9.23 -11.20
CA VAL A 277 0.73 -8.72 -12.55
C VAL A 277 2.04 -8.55 -13.30
N ARG A 278 2.18 -9.24 -14.44
CA ARG A 278 3.33 -9.07 -15.33
C ARG A 278 3.33 -7.67 -15.91
N VAL A 279 4.48 -7.02 -15.90
CA VAL A 279 4.64 -5.70 -16.50
C VAL A 279 5.98 -5.57 -17.19
N THR A 280 5.99 -4.80 -18.27
CA THR A 280 7.20 -4.32 -18.95
C THR A 280 7.86 -3.20 -18.13
N PRO A 281 9.08 -2.78 -18.42
CA PRO A 281 9.73 -1.68 -17.71
C PRO A 281 8.95 -0.36 -17.72
N ASP A 282 8.09 -0.15 -18.69
CA ASP A 282 7.20 1.03 -18.77
C ASP A 282 5.85 0.87 -18.03
N LEU A 283 5.72 -0.22 -17.26
CA LEU A 283 4.56 -0.56 -16.43
C LEU A 283 3.31 -1.00 -17.21
N ARG A 284 3.42 -1.35 -18.47
CA ARG A 284 2.34 -1.98 -19.26
C ARG A 284 2.22 -3.47 -18.95
N VAL A 285 1.02 -4.00 -19.05
CA VAL A 285 0.79 -5.45 -19.10
C VAL A 285 1.08 -5.96 -20.52
N PRO A 286 2.00 -6.93 -20.69
CA PRO A 286 2.36 -7.45 -22.01
C PRO A 286 1.16 -7.99 -22.77
N GLY A 287 1.03 -7.64 -24.05
CA GLY A 287 -0.07 -8.11 -24.92
C GLY A 287 -1.45 -7.52 -24.60
N ARG A 288 -1.52 -6.54 -23.68
CA ARG A 288 -2.77 -5.88 -23.28
C ARG A 288 -2.67 -4.35 -23.47
N PRO A 289 -2.98 -3.81 -24.65
CA PRO A 289 -2.96 -2.37 -24.90
C PRO A 289 -3.85 -1.62 -23.92
N GLY A 290 -3.38 -0.47 -23.44
CA GLY A 290 -4.13 0.35 -22.47
C GLY A 290 -4.18 -0.22 -21.05
N VAL A 291 -3.54 -1.38 -20.75
CA VAL A 291 -3.55 -1.95 -19.40
C VAL A 291 -2.18 -1.80 -18.75
N PHE A 292 -2.18 -1.25 -17.54
CA PHE A 292 -1.00 -0.94 -16.75
C PHE A 292 -1.13 -1.47 -15.33
N ALA A 293 -0.01 -1.69 -14.62
CA ALA A 293 -0.04 -2.02 -13.20
C ALA A 293 1.01 -1.28 -12.40
N VAL A 294 0.69 -0.98 -11.12
CA VAL A 294 1.56 -0.23 -10.22
C VAL A 294 1.38 -0.66 -8.77
N GLY A 295 2.40 -0.46 -7.97
CA GLY A 295 2.40 -0.79 -6.54
C GLY A 295 2.73 -2.26 -6.28
N ASP A 296 2.31 -2.75 -5.11
CA ASP A 296 2.73 -4.06 -4.62
C ASP A 296 2.18 -5.24 -5.46
N VAL A 297 1.13 -5.03 -6.24
CA VAL A 297 0.54 -6.04 -7.14
C VAL A 297 1.38 -6.29 -8.40
N ALA A 298 2.20 -5.32 -8.80
CA ALA A 298 2.99 -5.40 -10.01
C ALA A 298 4.32 -6.16 -9.79
N ALA A 299 4.74 -6.97 -10.77
CA ALA A 299 5.97 -7.76 -10.72
C ALA A 299 7.24 -6.92 -11.02
N THR A 300 7.30 -5.66 -10.57
CA THR A 300 8.41 -4.73 -10.88
C THR A 300 9.41 -4.55 -9.76
N ASP A 301 8.96 -4.60 -8.52
CA ASP A 301 9.78 -4.19 -7.36
C ASP A 301 9.89 -5.34 -6.35
N PRO A 302 11.07 -5.93 -6.19
CA PRO A 302 11.30 -6.95 -5.18
C PRO A 302 11.20 -6.39 -3.75
N LEU A 303 11.30 -5.06 -3.57
CA LEU A 303 11.13 -4.38 -2.29
C LEU A 303 9.69 -3.93 -2.07
N ARG A 304 8.70 -4.81 -2.32
CA ARG A 304 7.27 -4.54 -2.14
C ARG A 304 6.95 -3.91 -0.78
N SER A 305 5.79 -3.30 -0.64
CA SER A 305 5.35 -2.52 0.52
C SER A 305 6.08 -1.18 0.72
N SER A 306 6.74 -0.68 -0.28
CA SER A 306 7.25 0.68 -0.30
C SER A 306 6.24 1.58 -1.00
N ALA A 307 5.24 2.02 -0.29
CA ALA A 307 4.12 2.80 -0.82
C ALA A 307 4.52 4.09 -1.58
N ARG A 308 5.79 4.45 -1.60
CA ARG A 308 6.26 5.72 -2.16
C ARG A 308 7.46 5.54 -3.06
N ASN A 309 7.40 4.54 -3.94
CA ASN A 309 8.46 4.28 -4.92
C ASN A 309 8.46 5.23 -6.13
N ARG A 310 7.57 6.24 -6.16
CA ARG A 310 7.37 7.21 -7.25
C ARG A 310 6.90 6.60 -8.58
N ALA A 311 6.53 5.34 -8.62
CA ALA A 311 6.01 4.69 -9.82
C ALA A 311 4.68 5.30 -10.26
N ASP A 312 3.87 5.84 -9.33
CA ASP A 312 2.64 6.57 -9.60
C ASP A 312 2.84 7.75 -10.56
N GLY A 313 3.88 8.53 -10.34
CA GLY A 313 4.22 9.67 -11.20
C GLY A 313 4.70 9.26 -12.58
N LEU A 314 5.50 8.21 -12.67
CA LEU A 314 5.93 7.62 -13.92
C LEU A 314 4.76 7.05 -14.70
N LEU A 315 3.90 6.28 -14.02
CA LEU A 315 2.73 5.65 -14.65
C LEU A 315 1.76 6.69 -15.20
N ALA A 316 1.44 7.74 -14.43
CA ALA A 316 0.60 8.82 -14.91
C ALA A 316 1.18 9.54 -16.13
N HIS A 317 2.53 9.69 -16.19
CA HIS A 317 3.20 10.20 -17.38
C HIS A 317 3.05 9.22 -18.55
N ASN A 318 3.30 7.93 -18.33
CA ASN A 318 3.26 6.90 -19.37
C ASN A 318 1.86 6.73 -19.97
N ILE A 319 0.79 6.75 -19.17
CA ILE A 319 -0.59 6.70 -19.68
C ILE A 319 -0.88 7.90 -20.58
N ARG A 320 -0.45 9.09 -20.19
CA ARG A 320 -0.63 10.30 -21.03
C ARG A 320 0.18 10.24 -22.32
N ALA A 321 1.41 9.75 -22.24
CA ALA A 321 2.27 9.55 -23.40
C ALA A 321 1.68 8.51 -24.35
N ASP A 322 1.12 7.42 -23.81
CA ASP A 322 0.42 6.38 -24.58
C ASP A 322 -0.77 6.93 -25.34
N PHE A 323 -1.63 7.72 -24.70
CA PHE A 323 -2.75 8.40 -25.36
C PHE A 323 -2.31 9.38 -26.47
N ALA A 324 -1.11 9.94 -26.35
CA ALA A 324 -0.53 10.85 -27.34
C ALA A 324 0.37 10.15 -28.39
N GLY A 325 0.48 8.82 -28.37
CA GLY A 325 1.39 8.06 -29.24
C GLY A 325 2.86 8.38 -29.00
N GLN A 326 3.23 8.81 -27.80
CA GLN A 326 4.60 9.25 -27.46
C GLN A 326 5.39 8.14 -26.76
N PRO A 327 6.75 8.17 -26.81
CA PRO A 327 7.59 7.20 -26.13
C PRO A 327 7.35 7.16 -24.61
N LEU A 328 7.32 5.96 -24.05
CA LEU A 328 7.15 5.74 -22.62
C LEU A 328 8.51 5.71 -21.90
N ARG A 329 8.46 5.98 -20.60
CA ARG A 329 9.64 5.97 -19.71
C ARG A 329 9.70 4.67 -18.92
N SER A 330 10.93 4.16 -18.70
CA SER A 330 11.15 2.94 -17.94
C SER A 330 11.24 3.20 -16.44
N TYR A 331 10.55 2.35 -15.66
CA TYR A 331 10.69 2.27 -14.21
C TYR A 331 12.00 1.57 -13.84
N ARG A 332 12.64 2.08 -12.80
CA ARG A 332 13.82 1.47 -12.19
C ARG A 332 13.55 1.26 -10.70
N ALA A 333 13.47 0.01 -10.30
CA ALA A 333 13.27 -0.35 -8.89
C ALA A 333 14.44 0.14 -8.02
N PRO A 334 14.19 0.67 -6.83
CA PRO A 334 15.25 1.07 -5.91
C PRO A 334 15.99 -0.17 -5.39
N LYS A 335 17.33 -0.09 -5.30
CA LYS A 335 18.15 -1.19 -4.80
C LYS A 335 18.04 -1.41 -3.28
N ARG A 336 17.68 -0.38 -2.54
CA ARG A 336 17.53 -0.40 -1.07
C ARG A 336 16.40 0.52 -0.64
N ARG A 337 15.80 0.20 0.50
CA ARG A 337 14.72 1.01 1.06
C ARG A 337 15.21 2.34 1.63
N TRP A 338 14.39 3.35 1.45
CA TRP A 338 14.39 4.60 2.16
C TRP A 338 13.14 4.64 3.05
N GLY A 339 13.25 5.13 4.28
CA GLY A 339 12.09 5.34 5.14
C GLY A 339 12.38 5.10 6.62
N SER A 340 11.36 5.22 7.44
CA SER A 340 11.39 4.83 8.84
C SER A 340 11.18 3.31 8.97
N VAL A 341 11.69 2.75 10.05
CA VAL A 341 11.44 1.34 10.44
C VAL A 341 10.44 1.28 11.60
N LEU A 342 10.59 2.15 12.60
CA LEU A 342 9.78 2.12 13.81
C LEU A 342 8.54 3.03 13.74
N GLY A 343 8.43 3.86 12.69
CA GLY A 343 7.40 4.87 12.57
C GLY A 343 7.58 6.05 13.54
N PRO A 344 6.57 6.93 13.65
CA PRO A 344 6.57 8.03 14.59
C PRO A 344 6.64 7.55 16.04
N GLN A 345 7.57 8.12 16.78
CA GLN A 345 7.78 7.86 18.20
C GLN A 345 7.56 9.19 18.99
N PRO A 346 7.23 9.16 20.30
CA PRO A 346 7.07 10.38 21.08
C PRO A 346 8.28 11.32 21.07
N ASP A 347 9.47 10.79 20.82
CA ASP A 347 10.70 11.57 20.68
C ASP A 347 11.01 11.98 19.22
N GLY A 348 10.12 11.66 18.27
CA GLY A 348 10.21 12.03 16.86
C GLY A 348 10.21 10.88 15.90
N LEU A 349 10.65 11.14 14.68
CA LEU A 349 10.71 10.16 13.59
C LEU A 349 12.16 9.97 13.14
N GLU A 350 12.63 8.74 13.13
CA GLU A 350 13.91 8.38 12.54
C GLU A 350 13.72 7.79 11.13
N VAL A 351 14.37 8.40 10.14
CA VAL A 351 14.31 8.01 8.73
C VAL A 351 15.71 7.62 8.25
N PHE A 352 15.80 6.51 7.56
CA PHE A 352 17.07 5.96 7.08
C PHE A 352 17.22 6.13 5.56
N ALA A 353 18.35 6.67 5.13
CA ALA A 353 18.74 6.66 3.73
C ALA A 353 19.15 5.25 3.27
N PRO A 354 19.17 4.96 1.96
CA PRO A 354 19.67 3.69 1.41
C PRO A 354 21.11 3.34 1.84
N SER A 355 21.92 4.34 2.18
CA SER A 355 23.28 4.18 2.74
C SER A 355 23.29 3.78 4.23
N GLY A 356 22.14 3.73 4.87
CA GLY A 356 22.00 3.50 6.31
C GLY A 356 22.24 4.73 7.20
N ARG A 357 22.43 5.92 6.59
CA ARG A 357 22.50 7.18 7.36
C ARG A 357 21.14 7.49 7.95
N ALA A 358 21.10 7.73 9.25
CA ALA A 358 19.89 8.12 9.96
C ALA A 358 19.70 9.63 9.95
N PHE A 359 18.44 10.07 9.78
CA PHE A 359 17.99 11.44 9.96
C PHE A 359 16.89 11.43 11.00
N ARG A 360 17.00 12.26 12.01
CA ARG A 360 16.01 12.35 13.08
C ARG A 360 15.24 13.66 12.97
N PHE A 361 13.93 13.51 12.92
CA PHE A 361 12.97 14.61 12.95
C PHE A 361 12.39 14.67 14.37
N PRO A 362 12.55 15.78 15.11
CA PRO A 362 11.92 15.96 16.41
C PRO A 362 10.39 15.84 16.32
N ALA A 363 9.72 15.40 17.39
CA ALA A 363 8.28 15.15 17.39
C ALA A 363 7.49 16.37 16.87
N TRP A 364 7.79 17.57 17.35
CA TRP A 364 7.11 18.80 16.91
C TRP A 364 7.19 19.03 15.39
N SER A 365 8.30 18.62 14.76
CA SER A 365 8.48 18.76 13.31
C SER A 365 7.71 17.74 12.50
N VAL A 366 7.42 16.57 13.10
CA VAL A 366 6.57 15.55 12.47
C VAL A 366 5.15 16.10 12.34
N ASP A 367 4.59 16.62 13.42
CA ASP A 367 3.20 17.06 13.48
C ASP A 367 2.98 18.40 12.78
N ARG A 368 3.94 19.34 12.87
CA ARG A 368 3.77 20.71 12.34
C ARG A 368 4.32 20.91 10.93
N VAL A 369 5.25 20.09 10.49
CA VAL A 369 5.93 20.26 9.19
C VAL A 369 5.74 19.05 8.29
N LEU A 370 6.15 17.86 8.77
CA LEU A 370 6.23 16.68 7.91
C LEU A 370 4.84 16.20 7.50
N GLN A 371 3.92 16.03 8.44
CA GLN A 371 2.56 15.61 8.13
C GLN A 371 1.76 16.65 7.33
N PRO A 372 1.63 17.93 7.76
CA PRO A 372 0.80 18.87 7.03
C PRO A 372 1.41 19.32 5.70
N LEU A 373 2.72 19.58 5.65
CA LEU A 373 3.33 20.17 4.46
C LEU A 373 3.86 19.12 3.49
N ILE A 374 4.56 18.10 3.98
CA ILE A 374 5.18 17.10 3.10
C ILE A 374 4.18 16.03 2.69
N VAL A 375 3.43 15.46 3.65
CA VAL A 375 2.51 14.36 3.36
C VAL A 375 1.20 14.89 2.79
N ARG A 376 0.45 15.68 3.57
CA ARG A 376 -0.90 16.11 3.17
C ARG A 376 -0.89 17.07 1.98
N ARG A 377 -0.02 18.10 2.01
CA ARG A 377 0.03 19.11 0.93
C ARG A 377 0.95 18.69 -0.23
N GLY A 378 2.11 18.12 0.04
CA GLY A 378 3.11 17.76 -0.98
C GLY A 378 2.75 16.47 -1.71
N ILE A 379 2.60 15.35 -0.98
CA ILE A 379 2.38 14.03 -1.58
C ILE A 379 0.96 13.90 -2.11
N TYR A 380 -0.06 14.17 -1.29
CA TYR A 380 -1.46 14.02 -1.63
C TYR A 380 -2.10 15.25 -2.28
N ARG A 381 -1.33 16.32 -2.55
CA ARG A 381 -1.79 17.57 -3.19
C ARG A 381 -2.94 18.28 -2.45
N GLY A 382 -3.02 18.11 -1.16
CA GLY A 382 -4.00 18.71 -0.28
C GLY A 382 -5.04 17.72 0.24
N ILE A 383 -5.07 17.59 1.57
CA ILE A 383 -6.13 16.89 2.30
C ILE A 383 -6.89 17.94 3.09
N ARG A 384 -8.22 17.89 3.01
CA ARG A 384 -9.14 18.71 3.83
C ARG A 384 -9.12 18.20 5.28
N ASP A 385 -9.33 19.12 6.21
CA ASP A 385 -9.46 18.81 7.63
C ASP A 385 -10.80 18.11 7.96
#